data_929002168595ed5af88597f8f9996aff
#
_entry.id   929002168595ed5af88597f8f9996aff
#
_cell.length_a   1.000
_cell.length_b   1.000
_cell.length_c   1.000
_cell.angle_alpha   90.00
_cell.angle_beta   90.00
_cell.angle_gamma   90.00
#
_symmetry.space_group_name_H-M   'P 1'
#
loop_
_entity.id
_entity.type
_entity.pdbx_description
1 polymer ?
#
loop_
_entity_poly.entity_id
_entity_poly.type
_entity_poly.pdbx_seq_one_letter_code
_entity_poly.pdbx_strand_id
1 'polypeptide(L)'
;MKTTHRSVTTALGLLALVVVVPSSVQAQQHSMAGMNHIMVPEGAAYTVADVEFMQGMIAHHAQAIYMSRLASSHGANPKLLKLANKIDQSQVAEIRIMQRWLRSNGQTAPDTSSWRTMRMAGMLTDDQIKELDAAKGVDFDRAFLEYMIQHHEGALQMVKDLFATPRAGQEVDVNVFANDVVTVQTAEIGAMRQMLSQLSDK
;
A
#
# COMPACT_ATOMS: atom_id res chain seq x y z
N MET A 1 -13.76 42.35 -79.73
CA MET A 1 -14.51 42.17 -78.50
C MET A 1 -14.03 40.84 -77.88
N LYS A 2 -13.27 40.89 -76.81
CA LYS A 2 -12.70 39.68 -76.13
C LYS A 2 -13.34 39.58 -74.76
N THR A 3 -14.20 38.58 -74.60
CA THR A 3 -14.82 38.24 -73.29
C THR A 3 -13.92 37.36 -72.49
N THR A 4 -13.51 37.84 -71.32
CA THR A 4 -12.71 37.09 -70.36
C THR A 4 -13.59 36.43 -69.31
N HIS A 5 -13.62 35.10 -69.31
CA HIS A 5 -14.22 34.32 -68.25
C HIS A 5 -13.31 34.26 -67.02
N ARG A 6 -13.83 34.72 -65.89
CA ARG A 6 -13.20 34.53 -64.58
C ARG A 6 -13.78 33.26 -63.93
N SER A 7 -12.92 32.27 -63.76
CA SER A 7 -13.22 31.08 -62.94
C SER A 7 -13.11 31.41 -61.44
N VAL A 8 -14.17 31.15 -60.71
CA VAL A 8 -14.22 31.26 -59.25
C VAL A 8 -13.90 29.86 -58.69
N THR A 9 -12.76 29.73 -58.03
CA THR A 9 -12.39 28.49 -57.35
C THR A 9 -12.87 28.57 -55.91
N THR A 10 -13.88 27.76 -55.59
CA THR A 10 -14.41 27.63 -54.22
C THR A 10 -13.48 26.66 -53.44
N ALA A 11 -12.77 27.20 -52.46
CA ALA A 11 -11.96 26.38 -51.52
C ALA A 11 -12.88 25.83 -50.44
N LEU A 12 -13.08 24.52 -50.41
CA LEU A 12 -13.75 23.79 -49.34
C LEU A 12 -12.78 23.61 -48.15
N GLY A 13 -12.95 24.39 -47.10
CA GLY A 13 -12.18 24.23 -45.86
C GLY A 13 -12.68 23.02 -45.10
N LEU A 14 -11.83 22.01 -44.96
CA LEU A 14 -12.06 20.85 -44.09
C LEU A 14 -11.78 21.27 -42.63
N LEU A 15 -12.85 21.42 -41.85
CA LEU A 15 -12.75 21.66 -40.41
C LEU A 15 -12.44 20.31 -39.71
N ALA A 16 -11.19 20.11 -39.33
CA ALA A 16 -10.81 18.95 -38.53
C ALA A 16 -11.31 19.13 -37.08
N LEU A 17 -12.32 18.37 -36.72
CA LEU A 17 -12.79 18.29 -35.33
C LEU A 17 -11.78 17.51 -34.49
N VAL A 18 -10.97 18.22 -33.70
CA VAL A 18 -10.09 17.59 -32.71
C VAL A 18 -10.96 17.13 -31.53
N VAL A 19 -11.25 15.83 -31.49
CA VAL A 19 -11.87 15.21 -30.33
C VAL A 19 -10.79 15.07 -29.26
N VAL A 20 -10.81 15.95 -28.27
CA VAL A 20 -10.01 15.80 -27.05
C VAL A 20 -10.68 14.70 -26.23
N VAL A 21 -10.11 13.50 -26.29
CA VAL A 21 -10.49 12.39 -25.41
C VAL A 21 -9.88 12.72 -24.03
N PRO A 22 -10.68 12.86 -22.96
CA PRO A 22 -10.10 13.04 -21.63
C PRO A 22 -9.28 11.80 -21.29
N SER A 23 -8.01 12.00 -20.96
CA SER A 23 -7.14 10.94 -20.41
C SER A 23 -7.81 10.39 -19.17
N SER A 24 -8.44 9.23 -19.29
CA SER A 24 -8.88 8.45 -18.16
C SER A 24 -7.67 8.21 -17.27
N VAL A 25 -7.72 8.70 -16.04
CA VAL A 25 -6.80 8.32 -14.98
C VAL A 25 -6.90 6.80 -14.87
N GLN A 26 -5.91 6.12 -15.42
CA GLN A 26 -5.77 4.69 -15.33
C GLN A 26 -5.36 4.43 -13.89
N ALA A 27 -6.34 4.06 -13.05
CA ALA A 27 -6.05 3.49 -11.75
C ALA A 27 -5.06 2.34 -12.00
N GLN A 28 -3.87 2.44 -11.43
CA GLN A 28 -2.87 1.38 -11.49
C GLN A 28 -3.48 0.14 -10.85
N GLN A 29 -4.00 -0.76 -11.68
CA GLN A 29 -4.32 -2.11 -11.27
C GLN A 29 -2.98 -2.76 -10.91
N HIS A 30 -2.70 -2.85 -9.62
CA HIS A 30 -1.58 -3.62 -9.12
C HIS A 30 -1.85 -5.07 -9.49
N SER A 31 -1.10 -5.57 -10.47
CA SER A 31 -1.19 -6.94 -10.93
C SER A 31 -0.81 -7.89 -9.80
N MET A 32 -1.79 -8.51 -9.21
CA MET A 32 -1.67 -9.60 -8.23
C MET A 32 -1.31 -10.92 -8.95
N ALA A 33 -0.35 -10.87 -9.86
CA ALA A 33 0.12 -12.05 -10.59
C ALA A 33 0.77 -13.03 -9.60
N GLY A 34 0.04 -14.09 -9.26
CA GLY A 34 0.49 -15.14 -8.33
C GLY A 34 -0.55 -15.54 -7.27
N MET A 35 -1.69 -14.88 -7.19
CA MET A 35 -2.79 -15.33 -6.31
C MET A 35 -3.58 -16.46 -6.97
N ASN A 36 -3.76 -17.55 -6.26
CA ASN A 36 -4.75 -18.58 -6.64
C ASN A 36 -6.11 -17.89 -6.83
N HIS A 37 -6.88 -18.36 -7.80
CA HIS A 37 -8.20 -17.81 -8.09
C HIS A 37 -9.05 -17.75 -6.81
N ILE A 38 -9.35 -16.52 -6.34
CA ILE A 38 -10.17 -16.31 -5.15
C ILE A 38 -11.61 -16.66 -5.50
N MET A 39 -12.17 -17.63 -4.81
CA MET A 39 -13.57 -18.00 -4.95
C MET A 39 -14.32 -17.64 -3.67
N VAL A 40 -15.29 -16.74 -3.79
CA VAL A 40 -16.19 -16.38 -2.70
C VAL A 40 -17.51 -17.11 -2.91
N PRO A 41 -17.97 -17.91 -1.95
CA PRO A 41 -19.27 -18.61 -2.05
C PRO A 41 -20.42 -17.61 -2.21
N GLU A 42 -21.47 -18.02 -2.92
CA GLU A 42 -22.69 -17.23 -3.00
C GLU A 42 -23.30 -17.04 -1.60
N GLY A 43 -23.69 -15.81 -1.27
CA GLY A 43 -24.23 -15.46 0.04
C GLY A 43 -23.20 -15.29 1.15
N ALA A 44 -21.91 -15.39 0.87
CA ALA A 44 -20.88 -15.11 1.87
C ALA A 44 -20.97 -13.65 2.39
N ALA A 45 -20.66 -13.47 3.66
CA ALA A 45 -20.65 -12.15 4.31
C ALA A 45 -19.47 -11.29 3.86
N TYR A 46 -18.44 -11.87 3.24
CA TYR A 46 -17.23 -11.21 2.76
C TYR A 46 -17.16 -11.19 1.23
N THR A 47 -16.29 -10.36 0.70
CA THR A 47 -16.09 -10.16 -0.75
C THR A 47 -14.69 -10.61 -1.19
N VAL A 48 -14.45 -10.65 -2.51
CA VAL A 48 -13.10 -10.84 -3.07
C VAL A 48 -12.13 -9.77 -2.55
N ALA A 49 -12.58 -8.51 -2.47
CA ALA A 49 -11.75 -7.42 -1.98
C ALA A 49 -11.34 -7.58 -0.49
N ASP A 50 -12.19 -8.18 0.33
CA ASP A 50 -11.84 -8.52 1.73
C ASP A 50 -10.72 -9.57 1.77
N VAL A 51 -10.79 -10.58 0.92
CA VAL A 51 -9.74 -11.61 0.82
C VAL A 51 -8.42 -11.01 0.32
N GLU A 52 -8.47 -10.20 -0.74
CA GLU A 52 -7.30 -9.50 -1.30
C GLU A 52 -6.66 -8.57 -0.26
N PHE A 53 -7.47 -7.82 0.48
CA PHE A 53 -7.01 -6.96 1.57
C PHE A 53 -6.29 -7.76 2.65
N MET A 54 -6.87 -8.85 3.15
CA MET A 54 -6.26 -9.69 4.18
C MET A 54 -4.96 -10.34 3.70
N GLN A 55 -4.92 -10.84 2.45
CA GLN A 55 -3.72 -11.43 1.86
C GLN A 55 -2.63 -10.38 1.65
N GLY A 56 -2.98 -9.23 1.09
CA GLY A 56 -2.06 -8.12 0.85
C GLY A 56 -1.49 -7.54 2.14
N MET A 57 -2.32 -7.40 3.18
CA MET A 57 -1.90 -6.86 4.47
C MET A 57 -0.96 -7.82 5.21
N ILE A 58 -1.05 -9.14 5.01
CA ILE A 58 -0.05 -10.09 5.51
C ILE A 58 1.33 -9.79 4.93
N ALA A 59 1.43 -9.60 3.62
CA ALA A 59 2.69 -9.27 2.96
C ALA A 59 3.22 -7.90 3.43
N HIS A 60 2.32 -6.92 3.53
CA HIS A 60 2.64 -5.59 4.02
C HIS A 60 3.22 -5.65 5.44
N HIS A 61 2.56 -6.26 6.39
CA HIS A 61 3.03 -6.42 7.76
C HIS A 61 4.36 -7.20 7.86
N ALA A 62 4.52 -8.21 7.02
CA ALA A 62 5.75 -8.99 7.01
C ALA A 62 6.99 -8.15 6.63
N GLN A 63 6.84 -7.13 5.76
CA GLN A 63 7.92 -6.19 5.47
C GLN A 63 8.23 -5.29 6.67
N ALA A 64 7.21 -4.76 7.38
CA ALA A 64 7.42 -3.95 8.58
C ALA A 64 8.12 -4.75 9.71
N ILE A 65 7.77 -6.03 9.87
CA ILE A 65 8.45 -6.94 10.79
C ILE A 65 9.94 -7.07 10.42
N TYR A 66 10.24 -7.27 9.12
CA TYR A 66 11.63 -7.32 8.65
C TYR A 66 12.38 -6.03 9.00
N MET A 67 11.82 -4.87 8.65
CA MET A 67 12.42 -3.57 8.96
C MET A 67 12.64 -3.38 10.48
N SER A 68 11.65 -3.71 11.29
CA SER A 68 11.68 -3.54 12.74
C SER A 68 12.80 -4.37 13.40
N ARG A 69 13.05 -5.57 12.88
CA ARG A 69 14.10 -6.47 13.41
C ARG A 69 15.52 -6.01 13.11
N LEU A 70 15.72 -5.15 12.11
CA LEU A 70 17.02 -4.54 11.84
C LEU A 70 17.47 -3.62 13.00
N ALA A 71 16.55 -2.99 13.72
CA ALA A 71 16.84 -1.99 14.73
C ALA A 71 17.86 -2.48 15.80
N SER A 72 17.75 -3.73 16.24
CA SER A 72 18.63 -4.29 17.29
C SER A 72 20.08 -4.42 16.85
N SER A 73 20.35 -4.70 15.58
CA SER A 73 21.70 -4.90 15.02
C SER A 73 22.28 -3.66 14.31
N HIS A 74 21.48 -2.61 14.17
CA HIS A 74 21.84 -1.40 13.43
C HIS A 74 22.16 -0.20 14.34
N GLY A 75 22.25 -0.43 15.66
CA GLY A 75 22.60 0.63 16.61
C GLY A 75 21.51 1.66 16.82
N ALA A 76 20.24 1.27 16.64
CA ALA A 76 19.09 2.13 16.89
C ALA A 76 19.11 2.72 18.30
N ASN A 77 18.70 3.98 18.44
CA ASN A 77 18.56 4.58 19.77
C ASN A 77 17.49 3.82 20.60
N PRO A 78 17.59 3.86 21.95
CA PRO A 78 16.71 3.06 22.81
C PRO A 78 15.20 3.35 22.64
N LYS A 79 14.81 4.59 22.29
CA LYS A 79 13.40 4.94 22.05
C LYS A 79 12.90 4.30 20.75
N LEU A 80 13.71 4.38 19.68
CA LEU A 80 13.38 3.75 18.41
C LEU A 80 13.33 2.22 18.55
N LEU A 81 14.31 1.62 19.23
CA LEU A 81 14.33 0.17 19.47
C LEU A 81 13.06 -0.29 20.19
N LYS A 82 12.59 0.47 21.19
CA LYS A 82 11.33 0.17 21.89
C LYS A 82 10.13 0.24 20.94
N LEU A 83 10.07 1.25 20.06
CA LEU A 83 9.00 1.38 19.06
C LEU A 83 9.05 0.23 18.05
N ALA A 84 10.22 -0.07 17.49
CA ALA A 84 10.40 -1.16 16.52
C ALA A 84 9.98 -2.51 17.12
N ASN A 85 10.36 -2.80 18.37
CA ASN A 85 9.92 -4.02 19.05
C ASN A 85 8.41 -4.08 19.27
N LYS A 86 7.76 -2.93 19.54
CA LYS A 86 6.30 -2.87 19.65
C LYS A 86 5.64 -3.17 18.30
N ILE A 87 6.12 -2.57 17.20
CA ILE A 87 5.62 -2.82 15.85
C ILE A 87 5.80 -4.29 15.47
N ASP A 88 6.98 -4.88 15.69
CA ASP A 88 7.22 -6.31 15.42
C ASP A 88 6.20 -7.20 16.14
N GLN A 89 5.98 -6.99 17.44
CA GLN A 89 5.08 -7.81 18.23
C GLN A 89 3.62 -7.68 17.82
N SER A 90 3.13 -6.45 17.61
CA SER A 90 1.74 -6.22 17.18
C SER A 90 1.49 -6.83 15.81
N GLN A 91 2.34 -6.57 14.85
CA GLN A 91 2.12 -7.02 13.47
C GLN A 91 2.30 -8.54 13.30
N VAL A 92 3.13 -9.19 14.11
CA VAL A 92 3.17 -10.67 14.19
C VAL A 92 1.81 -11.22 14.68
N ALA A 93 1.19 -10.59 15.68
CA ALA A 93 -0.13 -11.00 16.17
C ALA A 93 -1.21 -10.76 15.11
N GLU A 94 -1.18 -9.63 14.43
CA GLU A 94 -2.13 -9.26 13.37
C GLU A 94 -2.04 -10.19 12.16
N ILE A 95 -0.84 -10.59 11.73
CA ILE A 95 -0.67 -11.62 10.68
C ILE A 95 -1.39 -12.92 11.08
N ARG A 96 -1.29 -13.35 12.33
CA ARG A 96 -1.97 -14.57 12.80
C ARG A 96 -3.50 -14.43 12.76
N ILE A 97 -4.03 -13.26 13.04
CA ILE A 97 -5.46 -12.96 12.92
C ILE A 97 -5.91 -13.08 11.47
N MET A 98 -5.23 -12.41 10.54
CA MET A 98 -5.52 -12.46 9.12
C MET A 98 -5.41 -13.87 8.53
N GLN A 99 -4.34 -14.61 8.86
CA GLN A 99 -4.17 -15.98 8.41
C GLN A 99 -5.25 -16.91 8.96
N ARG A 100 -5.70 -16.70 10.19
CA ARG A 100 -6.81 -17.48 10.76
C ARG A 100 -8.11 -17.18 10.02
N TRP A 101 -8.44 -15.92 9.82
CA TRP A 101 -9.63 -15.51 9.08
C TRP A 101 -9.65 -16.09 7.67
N LEU A 102 -8.57 -15.99 6.92
CA LEU A 102 -8.44 -16.56 5.57
C LEU A 102 -8.70 -18.08 5.57
N ARG A 103 -8.04 -18.82 6.47
CA ARG A 103 -8.22 -20.29 6.55
C ARG A 103 -9.65 -20.68 6.96
N SER A 104 -10.27 -19.95 7.90
CA SER A 104 -11.65 -20.20 8.32
C SER A 104 -12.67 -20.00 7.20
N ASN A 105 -12.32 -19.16 6.21
CA ASN A 105 -13.14 -18.89 5.03
C ASN A 105 -12.68 -19.71 3.80
N GLY A 106 -11.83 -20.74 3.99
CA GLY A 106 -11.35 -21.59 2.89
C GLY A 106 -10.42 -20.87 1.89
N GLN A 107 -9.87 -19.72 2.28
CA GLN A 107 -9.01 -18.91 1.43
C GLN A 107 -7.53 -19.20 1.68
N THR A 108 -6.69 -19.01 0.65
CA THR A 108 -5.24 -19.11 0.77
C THR A 108 -4.72 -18.05 1.73
N ALA A 109 -3.95 -18.48 2.72
CA ALA A 109 -3.27 -17.59 3.66
C ALA A 109 -1.77 -17.53 3.32
N PRO A 110 -1.27 -16.40 2.77
CA PRO A 110 0.15 -16.22 2.48
C PRO A 110 1.02 -16.41 3.73
N ASP A 111 2.24 -16.83 3.54
CA ASP A 111 3.27 -16.79 4.58
C ASP A 111 4.00 -15.43 4.63
N THR A 112 4.88 -15.28 5.60
CA THR A 112 5.62 -14.04 5.79
C THR A 112 6.72 -13.78 4.76
N SER A 113 7.02 -14.73 3.84
CA SER A 113 7.95 -14.49 2.75
C SER A 113 7.31 -13.75 1.56
N SER A 114 5.97 -13.70 1.54
CA SER A 114 5.17 -13.09 0.46
C SER A 114 5.51 -11.63 0.17
N TRP A 115 6.01 -10.86 1.14
CA TRP A 115 6.43 -9.47 0.93
C TRP A 115 7.55 -9.30 -0.11
N ARG A 116 8.30 -10.37 -0.42
CA ARG A 116 9.36 -10.33 -1.44
C ARG A 116 8.83 -10.30 -2.86
N THR A 117 7.62 -10.79 -3.08
CA THR A 117 6.98 -10.92 -4.39
C THR A 117 5.74 -10.07 -4.55
N MET A 118 5.05 -9.75 -3.46
CA MET A 118 3.87 -8.89 -3.45
C MET A 118 4.30 -7.43 -3.25
N ARG A 119 3.60 -6.51 -3.91
CA ARG A 119 3.84 -5.07 -3.77
C ARG A 119 2.53 -4.37 -3.48
N MET A 120 2.46 -3.73 -2.30
CA MET A 120 1.31 -2.96 -1.83
C MET A 120 1.69 -1.49 -1.69
N ALA A 121 0.68 -0.63 -1.54
CA ALA A 121 0.90 0.79 -1.30
C ALA A 121 1.83 1.00 -0.09
N GLY A 122 2.78 1.91 -0.20
CA GLY A 122 3.71 2.27 0.88
C GLY A 122 4.85 1.28 1.15
N MET A 123 4.79 0.04 0.63
CA MET A 123 5.89 -0.90 0.79
C MET A 123 7.18 -0.35 0.17
N LEU A 124 8.29 -0.64 0.83
CA LEU A 124 9.61 -0.26 0.38
C LEU A 124 10.01 -1.07 -0.86
N THR A 125 10.72 -0.41 -1.76
CA THR A 125 11.42 -1.05 -2.87
C THR A 125 12.64 -1.84 -2.38
N ASP A 126 13.17 -2.71 -3.22
CA ASP A 126 14.37 -3.48 -2.88
C ASP A 126 15.59 -2.57 -2.63
N ASP A 127 15.67 -1.41 -3.29
CA ASP A 127 16.76 -0.45 -3.08
C ASP A 127 16.58 0.32 -1.76
N GLN A 128 15.37 0.71 -1.38
CA GLN A 128 15.10 1.29 -0.06
C GLN A 128 15.39 0.27 1.08
N ILE A 129 15.08 -1.00 0.88
CA ILE A 129 15.44 -2.06 1.83
C ILE A 129 16.96 -2.18 1.98
N LYS A 130 17.72 -2.15 0.88
CA LYS A 130 19.19 -2.18 0.92
C LYS A 130 19.77 -0.95 1.61
N GLU A 131 19.21 0.23 1.34
CA GLU A 131 19.61 1.48 2.00
C GLU A 131 19.39 1.40 3.51
N LEU A 132 18.23 0.95 3.96
CA LEU A 132 17.91 0.76 5.37
C LEU A 132 18.86 -0.26 6.03
N ASP A 133 19.15 -1.38 5.37
CA ASP A 133 20.04 -2.43 5.88
C ASP A 133 21.51 -1.98 5.94
N ALA A 134 21.92 -1.04 5.09
CA ALA A 134 23.26 -0.47 5.11
C ALA A 134 23.43 0.60 6.18
N ALA A 135 22.38 1.33 6.56
CA ALA A 135 22.42 2.43 7.53
C ALA A 135 22.71 1.95 8.96
N LYS A 136 23.38 2.77 9.77
CA LYS A 136 23.69 2.47 11.18
C LYS A 136 23.53 3.72 12.05
N GLY A 137 23.25 3.50 13.34
CA GLY A 137 23.15 4.57 14.34
C GLY A 137 22.07 5.60 13.95
N VAL A 138 22.43 6.88 13.95
CA VAL A 138 21.48 7.97 13.67
C VAL A 138 20.95 7.95 12.22
N ASP A 139 21.75 7.50 11.27
CA ASP A 139 21.33 7.37 9.88
C ASP A 139 20.29 6.25 9.74
N PHE A 140 20.48 5.15 10.45
CA PHE A 140 19.46 4.10 10.55
C PHE A 140 18.17 4.63 11.19
N ASP A 141 18.30 5.36 12.30
CA ASP A 141 17.13 5.92 12.99
C ASP A 141 16.30 6.80 12.05
N ARG A 142 16.95 7.66 11.28
CA ARG A 142 16.30 8.55 10.31
C ARG A 142 15.61 7.75 9.20
N ALA A 143 16.35 6.87 8.53
CA ALA A 143 15.84 6.07 7.42
C ALA A 143 14.69 5.16 7.89
N PHE A 144 14.81 4.52 9.06
CA PHE A 144 13.74 3.70 9.64
C PHE A 144 12.47 4.51 9.86
N LEU A 145 12.57 5.70 10.46
CA LEU A 145 11.41 6.53 10.76
C LEU A 145 10.73 7.00 9.47
N GLU A 146 11.48 7.50 8.50
CA GLU A 146 10.96 7.96 7.20
C GLU A 146 10.26 6.82 6.45
N TYR A 147 10.92 5.68 6.35
CA TYR A 147 10.41 4.52 5.63
C TYR A 147 9.25 3.83 6.35
N MET A 148 9.25 3.78 7.67
CA MET A 148 8.13 3.20 8.41
C MET A 148 6.90 4.12 8.39
N ILE A 149 7.08 5.45 8.35
CA ILE A 149 5.98 6.39 8.11
C ILE A 149 5.37 6.14 6.73
N GLN A 150 6.20 6.09 5.65
CA GLN A 150 5.74 5.77 4.29
C GLN A 150 4.96 4.45 4.27
N HIS A 151 5.49 3.44 4.93
CA HIS A 151 4.89 2.11 4.99
C HIS A 151 3.52 2.14 5.68
N HIS A 152 3.40 2.79 6.83
CA HIS A 152 2.15 2.92 7.57
C HIS A 152 1.10 3.75 6.79
N GLU A 153 1.50 4.84 6.13
CA GLU A 153 0.62 5.60 5.25
C GLU A 153 0.06 4.72 4.11
N GLY A 154 0.88 3.79 3.61
CA GLY A 154 0.44 2.78 2.64
C GLY A 154 -0.65 1.85 3.19
N ALA A 155 -0.53 1.39 4.43
CA ALA A 155 -1.57 0.58 5.07
C ALA A 155 -2.89 1.36 5.23
N LEU A 156 -2.82 2.64 5.61
CA LEU A 156 -4.01 3.51 5.66
C LEU A 156 -4.67 3.67 4.29
N GLN A 157 -3.86 3.75 3.22
CA GLN A 157 -4.39 3.78 1.86
C GLN A 157 -5.08 2.46 1.50
N MET A 158 -4.49 1.30 1.85
CA MET A 158 -5.12 -0.01 1.62
C MET A 158 -6.48 -0.12 2.33
N VAL A 159 -6.60 0.37 3.56
CA VAL A 159 -7.88 0.40 4.28
C VAL A 159 -8.89 1.32 3.60
N LYS A 160 -8.44 2.50 3.15
CA LYS A 160 -9.28 3.43 2.40
C LYS A 160 -9.82 2.80 1.11
N ASP A 161 -8.99 2.08 0.37
CA ASP A 161 -9.35 1.42 -0.88
C ASP A 161 -10.33 0.26 -0.62
N LEU A 162 -10.14 -0.50 0.48
CA LEU A 162 -11.08 -1.52 0.92
C LEU A 162 -12.48 -0.91 1.13
N PHE A 163 -12.59 0.14 1.94
CA PHE A 163 -13.89 0.78 2.25
C PHE A 163 -14.49 1.54 1.06
N ALA A 164 -13.69 1.92 0.06
CA ALA A 164 -14.19 2.49 -1.18
C ALA A 164 -14.77 1.44 -2.14
N THR A 165 -14.46 0.17 -1.94
CA THR A 165 -14.93 -0.94 -2.76
C THR A 165 -16.36 -1.36 -2.34
N PRO A 166 -17.32 -1.46 -3.26
CA PRO A 166 -18.71 -1.79 -2.92
C PRO A 166 -18.81 -3.09 -2.13
N ARG A 167 -19.47 -3.06 -0.97
CA ARG A 167 -19.69 -4.17 -0.05
C ARG A 167 -18.46 -4.71 0.66
N ALA A 168 -17.25 -4.26 0.35
CA ALA A 168 -16.04 -4.66 1.06
C ALA A 168 -15.92 -3.98 2.43
N GLY A 169 -15.21 -4.59 3.35
CA GLY A 169 -15.00 -4.08 4.70
C GLY A 169 -16.24 -4.10 5.59
N GLN A 170 -17.30 -4.84 5.22
CA GLN A 170 -18.55 -4.94 6.00
C GLN A 170 -18.65 -6.24 6.82
N GLU A 171 -17.88 -7.24 6.47
CA GLU A 171 -17.73 -8.44 7.31
C GLU A 171 -17.09 -8.04 8.65
N VAL A 172 -17.61 -8.57 9.76
CA VAL A 172 -17.33 -8.05 11.11
C VAL A 172 -15.84 -8.07 11.44
N ASP A 173 -15.17 -9.19 11.23
CA ASP A 173 -13.75 -9.34 11.58
C ASP A 173 -12.86 -8.48 10.68
N VAL A 174 -13.17 -8.38 9.38
CA VAL A 174 -12.48 -7.49 8.44
C VAL A 174 -12.65 -6.03 8.83
N ASN A 175 -13.89 -5.63 9.18
CA ASN A 175 -14.19 -4.27 9.59
C ASN A 175 -13.43 -3.87 10.85
N VAL A 176 -13.50 -4.69 11.89
CA VAL A 176 -12.78 -4.45 13.16
C VAL A 176 -11.29 -4.35 12.90
N PHE A 177 -10.71 -5.32 12.19
CA PHE A 177 -9.28 -5.34 11.88
C PHE A 177 -8.84 -4.09 11.09
N ALA A 178 -9.59 -3.70 10.06
CA ALA A 178 -9.26 -2.52 9.25
C ALA A 178 -9.31 -1.22 10.08
N ASN A 179 -10.29 -1.06 10.97
CA ASN A 179 -10.37 0.10 11.87
C ASN A 179 -9.26 0.10 12.93
N ASP A 180 -8.85 -1.07 13.44
CA ASP A 180 -7.72 -1.19 14.35
C ASP A 180 -6.42 -0.77 13.66
N VAL A 181 -6.19 -1.19 12.41
CA VAL A 181 -5.04 -0.72 11.59
C VAL A 181 -5.03 0.80 11.49
N VAL A 182 -6.17 1.44 11.17
CA VAL A 182 -6.26 2.91 11.12
C VAL A 182 -5.87 3.54 12.45
N THR A 183 -6.44 3.05 13.54
CA THR A 183 -6.23 3.62 14.88
C THR A 183 -4.77 3.50 15.32
N VAL A 184 -4.22 2.30 15.25
CA VAL A 184 -2.87 2.00 15.73
C VAL A 184 -1.82 2.68 14.87
N GLN A 185 -1.91 2.53 13.54
CA GLN A 185 -0.87 3.05 12.66
C GLN A 185 -0.89 4.58 12.54
N THR A 186 -2.06 5.22 12.68
CA THR A 186 -2.13 6.70 12.78
C THR A 186 -1.38 7.19 14.03
N ALA A 187 -1.56 6.53 15.17
CA ALA A 187 -0.85 6.89 16.40
C ALA A 187 0.67 6.64 16.28
N GLU A 188 1.08 5.55 15.63
CA GLU A 188 2.50 5.24 15.38
C GLU A 188 3.15 6.23 14.41
N ILE A 189 2.47 6.65 13.34
CA ILE A 189 2.92 7.73 12.45
C ILE A 189 3.17 9.02 13.25
N GLY A 190 2.26 9.38 14.14
CA GLY A 190 2.42 10.56 15.00
C GLY A 190 3.66 10.48 15.88
N ALA A 191 3.87 9.33 16.53
CA ALA A 191 5.05 9.09 17.36
C ALA A 191 6.36 9.12 16.54
N MET A 192 6.37 8.51 15.35
CA MET A 192 7.53 8.50 14.45
C MET A 192 7.88 9.90 13.94
N ARG A 193 6.91 10.71 13.55
CA ARG A 193 7.12 12.10 13.15
C ARG A 193 7.71 12.94 14.28
N GLN A 194 7.22 12.75 15.51
CA GLN A 194 7.78 13.41 16.69
C GLN A 194 9.25 12.98 16.96
N MET A 195 9.57 11.70 16.79
CA MET A 195 10.94 11.22 16.94
C MET A 195 11.86 11.79 15.84
N LEU A 196 11.37 11.84 14.60
CA LEU A 196 12.11 12.37 13.45
C LEU A 196 12.45 13.86 13.62
N SER A 197 11.50 14.67 14.11
CA SER A 197 11.77 16.09 14.40
C SER A 197 12.91 16.28 15.43
N GLN A 198 12.96 15.42 16.47
CA GLN A 198 14.02 15.45 17.47
C GLN A 198 15.40 15.04 16.96
N LEU A 199 15.49 14.34 15.82
CA LEU A 199 16.78 14.04 15.16
C LEU A 199 17.29 15.22 14.33
N SER A 200 16.39 16.07 13.83
CA SER A 200 16.75 17.24 13.01
C SER A 200 17.26 18.42 13.82
N ASP A 201 16.95 18.46 15.12
CA ASP A 201 17.32 19.55 16.04
C ASP A 201 18.72 19.35 16.71
N LYS A 202 19.46 18.31 16.31
CA LYS A 202 20.82 17.99 16.81
C LYS A 202 21.86 18.13 15.71
#